data_0287c17def70edb085e58be36086a4f6
#
_entry.id   0287c17def70edb085e58be36086a4f6
#
_cell.length_a   1.000
_cell.length_b   1.000
_cell.length_c   1.000
_cell.angle_alpha   90.00
_cell.angle_beta   90.00
_cell.angle_gamma   90.00
#
_symmetry.space_group_name_H-M   'P 1'
#
loop_
_entity.id
_entity.type
_entity.pdbx_description
1 polymer ?
#
loop_
_entity_poly.entity_id
_entity_poly.type
_entity_poly.pdbx_seq_one_letter_code
_entity_poly.pdbx_strand_id
1 'polypeptide(L)'
;NDKMSKSKGNLLRATPITSVVGIDALRFFLLREVPFGADGNFSLDALVTRYNADLANGLGNLSSRTLSMIKQYRNGVVPAAPVLDSVTAEIARVD
;
A
#
# COMPACT_ATOMS: atom_id res chain seq x y z
N ASN A 1 1.97 -6.85 -23.88
CA ASN A 1 0.92 -5.92 -23.40
C ASN A 1 -0.36 -6.05 -24.22
N ASP A 2 -1.00 -7.21 -24.11
CA ASP A 2 -2.26 -7.45 -24.79
C ASP A 2 -3.43 -7.03 -23.92
N LYS A 3 -4.49 -6.50 -24.56
CA LYS A 3 -5.71 -6.17 -23.87
C LYS A 3 -6.35 -7.43 -23.28
N MET A 4 -6.76 -7.37 -22.01
CA MET A 4 -7.49 -8.47 -21.40
C MET A 4 -8.83 -8.67 -22.08
N SER A 5 -9.16 -9.90 -22.39
CA SER A 5 -10.49 -10.26 -22.88
C SER A 5 -10.79 -11.72 -22.57
N LYS A 6 -12.09 -12.04 -22.40
CA LYS A 6 -12.53 -13.41 -22.17
C LYS A 6 -12.22 -14.29 -23.36
N SER A 7 -12.31 -13.76 -24.58
CA SER A 7 -12.08 -14.51 -25.81
C SER A 7 -10.63 -14.88 -26.01
N LYS A 8 -9.68 -14.07 -25.49
CA LYS A 8 -8.25 -14.36 -25.57
C LYS A 8 -7.75 -15.25 -24.44
N GLY A 9 -8.58 -15.50 -23.41
CA GLY A 9 -8.19 -16.30 -22.26
C GLY A 9 -7.16 -15.66 -21.34
N ASN A 10 -6.91 -14.35 -21.49
CA ASN A 10 -5.94 -13.62 -20.68
C ASN A 10 -6.59 -12.74 -19.61
N LEU A 11 -7.84 -13.00 -19.28
CA LEU A 11 -8.55 -12.26 -18.24
C LEU A 11 -8.06 -12.69 -16.86
N LEU A 12 -7.62 -11.73 -16.07
CA LEU A 12 -7.22 -11.94 -14.69
C LEU A 12 -8.39 -11.62 -13.75
N ARG A 13 -8.65 -12.53 -12.82
CA ARG A 13 -9.67 -12.34 -11.80
C ARG A 13 -9.04 -11.96 -10.48
N ALA A 14 -9.77 -11.18 -9.69
CA ALA A 14 -9.27 -10.69 -8.40
C ALA A 14 -9.18 -11.81 -7.35
N THR A 15 -10.12 -12.74 -7.33
CA THR A 15 -10.24 -13.73 -6.26
C THR A 15 -8.97 -14.59 -6.04
N PRO A 16 -8.33 -15.17 -7.08
CA PRO A 16 -7.09 -15.92 -6.86
C PRO A 16 -5.96 -15.06 -6.30
N ILE A 17 -5.89 -13.79 -6.69
CA ILE A 17 -4.86 -12.86 -6.23
C ILE A 17 -5.11 -12.48 -4.77
N THR A 18 -6.35 -12.17 -4.41
CA THR A 18 -6.69 -11.77 -3.04
C THR A 18 -6.55 -12.92 -2.06
N SER A 19 -6.67 -14.18 -2.51
CA SER A 19 -6.43 -15.32 -1.64
C SER A 19 -4.97 -15.47 -1.22
N VAL A 20 -4.04 -14.92 -2.00
CA VAL A 20 -2.60 -14.99 -1.73
C VAL A 20 -2.10 -13.74 -1.00
N VAL A 21 -2.41 -12.53 -1.49
CA VAL A 21 -1.85 -11.29 -0.96
C VAL A 21 -2.84 -10.47 -0.12
N GLY A 22 -4.11 -10.84 -0.11
CA GLY A 22 -5.14 -10.08 0.56
C GLY A 22 -5.74 -8.97 -0.30
N ILE A 23 -6.94 -8.53 0.06
CA ILE A 23 -7.67 -7.54 -0.73
C ILE A 23 -7.01 -6.16 -0.65
N ASP A 24 -6.47 -5.79 0.50
CA ASP A 24 -5.87 -4.46 0.67
C ASP A 24 -4.60 -4.30 -0.16
N ALA A 25 -3.80 -5.36 -0.28
CA ALA A 25 -2.60 -5.32 -1.13
C ALA A 25 -2.96 -5.17 -2.61
N LEU A 26 -4.01 -5.86 -3.06
CA LEU A 26 -4.49 -5.71 -4.44
C LEU A 26 -5.04 -4.30 -4.69
N ARG A 27 -5.84 -3.77 -3.77
CA ARG A 27 -6.36 -2.40 -3.88
C ARG A 27 -5.23 -1.38 -3.94
N PHE A 28 -4.24 -1.51 -3.06
CA PHE A 28 -3.06 -0.65 -3.08
C PHE A 28 -2.34 -0.71 -4.42
N PHE A 29 -2.10 -1.92 -4.94
CA PHE A 29 -1.41 -2.09 -6.21
C PHE A 29 -2.16 -1.41 -7.36
N LEU A 30 -3.47 -1.62 -7.45
CA LEU A 30 -4.27 -1.03 -8.52
C LEU A 30 -4.24 0.50 -8.48
N LEU A 31 -4.33 1.08 -7.30
CA LEU A 31 -4.29 2.54 -7.15
C LEU A 31 -2.89 3.12 -7.40
N ARG A 32 -1.85 2.35 -7.10
CA ARG A 32 -0.46 2.80 -7.24
C ARG A 32 0.06 2.65 -8.67
N GLU A 33 -0.29 1.55 -9.34
CA GLU A 33 0.26 1.22 -10.65
C GLU A 33 -0.49 1.89 -11.80
N VAL A 34 -1.80 2.07 -11.64
CA VAL A 34 -2.65 2.64 -12.71
C VAL A 34 -2.82 4.13 -12.47
N PRO A 35 -2.33 5.01 -13.39
CA PRO A 35 -2.59 6.44 -13.28
C PRO A 35 -4.09 6.75 -13.35
N PHE A 36 -4.52 7.74 -12.58
CA PHE A 36 -5.93 8.13 -12.55
C PHE A 36 -6.39 8.57 -13.94
N GLY A 37 -7.50 7.98 -14.41
CA GLY A 37 -8.08 8.30 -15.71
C GLY A 37 -7.37 7.67 -16.91
N ALA A 38 -6.42 6.77 -16.68
CA ALA A 38 -5.69 6.09 -17.74
C ALA A 38 -5.78 4.58 -17.59
N ASP A 39 -5.54 3.87 -18.69
CA ASP A 39 -5.43 2.42 -18.65
C ASP A 39 -4.06 2.02 -18.07
N GLY A 40 -4.04 0.93 -17.33
CA GLY A 40 -2.82 0.39 -16.76
C GLY A 40 -2.51 -1.01 -17.28
N ASN A 41 -1.28 -1.45 -17.01
CA ASN A 41 -0.84 -2.81 -17.32
C ASN A 41 -0.74 -3.62 -16.05
N PHE A 42 -1.32 -4.82 -16.06
CA PHE A 42 -1.21 -5.73 -14.94
C PHE A 42 -0.14 -6.78 -15.25
N SER A 43 0.80 -6.97 -14.32
CA SER A 43 1.70 -8.13 -14.33
C SER A 43 1.91 -8.62 -12.90
N LEU A 44 2.10 -9.93 -12.75
CA LEU A 44 2.38 -10.51 -11.45
C LEU A 44 3.73 -10.04 -10.91
N ASP A 45 4.71 -9.83 -11.77
CA ASP A 45 6.02 -9.30 -11.36
C ASP A 45 5.89 -7.89 -10.79
N ALA A 46 5.09 -7.04 -11.42
CA ALA A 46 4.84 -5.69 -10.91
C ALA A 46 4.12 -5.73 -9.55
N LEU A 47 3.14 -6.62 -9.40
CA LEU A 47 2.43 -6.81 -8.12
C LEU A 47 3.40 -7.20 -7.00
N VAL A 48 4.25 -8.21 -7.26
CA VAL A 48 5.24 -8.67 -6.27
C VAL A 48 6.24 -7.56 -5.94
N THR A 49 6.72 -6.84 -6.94
CA THR A 49 7.67 -5.72 -6.75
C THR A 49 7.06 -4.63 -5.86
N ARG A 50 5.82 -4.21 -6.14
CA ARG A 50 5.16 -3.19 -5.34
C ARG A 50 4.84 -3.67 -3.93
N TYR A 51 4.41 -4.92 -3.81
CA TYR A 51 4.13 -5.50 -2.50
C TYR A 51 5.38 -5.46 -1.61
N ASN A 52 6.52 -5.90 -2.14
CA ASN A 52 7.75 -5.95 -1.36
C ASN A 52 8.37 -4.56 -1.13
N ALA A 53 8.42 -3.72 -2.17
CA ALA A 53 9.08 -2.42 -2.07
C ALA A 53 8.24 -1.41 -1.29
N ASP A 54 6.97 -1.26 -1.63
CA ASP A 54 6.15 -0.18 -1.07
C ASP A 54 5.50 -0.60 0.25
N LEU A 55 4.97 -1.81 0.36
CA LEU A 55 4.30 -2.26 1.58
C LEU A 55 5.27 -2.85 2.60
N ALA A 56 6.05 -3.88 2.23
CA ALA A 56 6.93 -4.52 3.19
C ALA A 56 8.13 -3.65 3.56
N ASN A 57 8.88 -3.16 2.58
CA ASN A 57 10.10 -2.37 2.83
C ASN A 57 9.83 -0.90 3.11
N GLY A 58 8.74 -0.33 2.57
CA GLY A 58 8.32 1.04 2.87
C GLY A 58 7.53 1.10 4.16
N LEU A 59 6.22 0.91 4.06
CA LEU A 59 5.30 1.05 5.19
C LEU A 59 5.59 0.05 6.31
N GLY A 60 5.87 -1.21 5.97
CA GLY A 60 6.15 -2.25 6.95
C GLY A 60 7.39 -1.94 7.78
N ASN A 61 8.47 -1.52 7.14
CA ASN A 61 9.70 -1.13 7.86
C ASN A 61 9.48 0.12 8.71
N LEU A 62 8.77 1.11 8.20
CA LEU A 62 8.46 2.31 8.98
C LEU A 62 7.70 1.96 10.25
N SER A 63 6.64 1.15 10.13
CA SER A 63 5.83 0.72 11.26
C SER A 63 6.65 -0.10 12.26
N SER A 64 7.40 -1.07 11.78
CA SER A 64 8.21 -1.95 12.63
C SER A 64 9.29 -1.17 13.39
N ARG A 65 10.00 -0.28 12.72
CA ARG A 65 11.05 0.54 13.34
C ARG A 65 10.48 1.51 14.35
N THR A 66 9.34 2.15 14.03
CA THR A 66 8.66 3.07 14.94
C THR A 66 8.22 2.35 16.21
N LEU A 67 7.56 1.19 16.08
CA LEU A 67 7.11 0.41 17.23
C LEU A 67 8.30 -0.09 18.07
N SER A 68 9.39 -0.48 17.45
CA SER A 68 10.61 -0.89 18.14
C SER A 68 11.21 0.25 18.96
N MET A 69 11.23 1.47 18.41
CA MET A 69 11.71 2.66 19.12
C MET A 69 10.81 3.00 20.32
N ILE A 70 9.48 2.91 20.14
CA ILE A 70 8.55 3.15 21.25
C ILE A 70 8.77 2.14 22.37
N LYS A 71 8.94 0.86 22.02
CA LYS A 71 9.24 -0.20 22.99
C LYS A 71 10.56 0.06 23.74
N GLN A 72 11.59 0.44 23.00
CA GLN A 72 12.94 0.63 23.56
C GLN A 72 13.05 1.89 24.44
N TYR A 73 12.49 3.00 24.00
CA TYR A 73 12.69 4.30 24.64
C TYR A 73 11.54 4.76 25.52
N ARG A 74 10.34 4.22 25.32
CA ARG A 74 9.12 4.64 26.04
C ARG A 74 8.38 3.47 26.69
N ASN A 75 9.03 2.33 26.87
CA ASN A 75 8.45 1.14 27.51
C ASN A 75 7.15 0.67 26.86
N GLY A 76 7.01 0.84 25.55
CA GLY A 76 5.80 0.43 24.81
C GLY A 76 4.63 1.39 24.89
N VAL A 77 4.81 2.55 25.52
CA VAL A 77 3.75 3.55 25.67
C VAL A 77 3.96 4.67 24.65
N VAL A 78 2.93 4.97 23.86
CA VAL A 78 2.97 6.07 22.90
C VAL A 78 3.01 7.39 23.70
N PRO A 79 4.05 8.24 23.50
CA PRO A 79 4.16 9.48 24.25
C PRO A 79 3.08 10.48 23.84
N ALA A 80 2.61 11.27 24.81
CA ALA A 80 1.79 12.43 24.52
C ALA A 80 2.67 13.51 23.91
N ALA A 81 2.21 14.11 22.82
CA ALA A 81 2.94 15.17 22.14
C ALA A 81 2.01 16.36 21.89
N PRO A 82 2.54 17.59 21.95
CA PRO A 82 1.73 18.75 21.59
C PRO A 82 1.37 18.71 20.12
N VAL A 83 0.15 19.14 19.79
CA VAL A 83 -0.31 19.25 18.40
C VAL A 83 0.26 20.54 17.83
N LEU A 84 1.00 20.43 16.73
CA LEU A 84 1.54 21.59 16.02
C LEU A 84 0.49 22.12 15.05
N ASP A 85 0.35 23.45 14.97
CA ASP A 85 -0.64 24.08 14.08
C ASP A 85 -0.39 23.70 12.62
N SER A 86 0.86 23.59 12.19
CA SER A 86 1.21 23.18 10.83
C SER A 86 0.73 21.75 10.52
N VAL A 87 0.83 20.84 11.48
CA VAL A 87 0.35 19.46 11.31
C VAL A 87 -1.16 19.41 11.28
N THR A 88 -1.83 20.17 12.16
CA THR A 88 -3.29 20.27 12.18
C THR A 88 -3.82 20.78 10.85
N ALA A 89 -3.19 21.80 10.27
CA ALA A 89 -3.57 22.36 8.98
C ALA A 89 -3.43 21.31 7.85
N GLU A 90 -2.37 20.51 7.87
CA GLU A 90 -2.18 19.45 6.88
C GLU A 90 -3.22 18.35 7.01
N ILE A 91 -3.56 17.92 8.22
CA ILE A 91 -4.60 16.92 8.46
C ILE A 91 -5.95 17.42 7.94
N ALA A 92 -6.31 18.67 8.27
CA ALA A 92 -7.57 19.26 7.82
C ALA A 92 -7.66 19.36 6.29
N ARG A 93 -6.53 19.56 5.61
CA ARG A 93 -6.49 19.65 4.15
C ARG A 93 -6.72 18.30 3.46
N VAL A 94 -6.36 17.20 4.11
CA VAL A 94 -6.50 15.84 3.55
C VAL A 94 -7.91 15.29 3.71
N ASP A 95 -8.65 15.71 4.73
CA ASP A 95 -10.01 15.23 5.02
C ASP A 95 -11.07 15.68 3.96
#